data_5e0f616555740361a6d4c2316ee331f4
#
_entry.id   5e0f616555740361a6d4c2316ee331f4
#
_cell.length_a   1.000
_cell.length_b   1.000
_cell.length_c   1.000
_cell.angle_alpha   90.00
_cell.angle_beta   90.00
_cell.angle_gamma   90.00
#
_symmetry.space_group_name_H-M   'P 1'
#
loop_
_entity.id
_entity.type
_entity.pdbx_description
1 polymer ?
#
loop_
_entity_poly.entity_id
_entity_poly.type
_entity_poly.pdbx_seq_one_letter_code
_entity_poly.pdbx_strand_id
1 'polypeptide(L)'
;MLADTAQTQHRLAELLGVSQQAVSLALKQLQAVQRTEHGWLAASPGELLAEFLAGYPGPSGAVTYWYGLDPVIAQATAAVEFCTQQGISVLVSGDAAADVYAPWRLPTRALLYTDRFVDLSVAGFSPATEAEHTLAVQVPADPTLWRTATISEPALLADPLITAGDVLRTGGADAAEAAEHVLATIRQRVAL
;
A
#
# COMPACT_ATOMS: atom_id res chain seq x y z
N MET A 1 0.43 2.91 -14.29
CA MET A 1 0.19 2.12 -15.54
C MET A 1 -0.81 2.80 -16.47
N LEU A 2 -2.08 2.95 -16.09
CA LEU A 2 -3.09 3.58 -16.97
C LEU A 2 -2.89 5.08 -17.17
N ALA A 3 -2.12 5.74 -16.32
CA ALA A 3 -1.86 7.17 -16.43
C ALA A 3 -0.85 7.52 -17.52
N ASP A 4 0.03 6.60 -17.89
CA ASP A 4 1.15 6.88 -18.81
C ASP A 4 0.87 6.40 -20.24
N THR A 5 0.34 5.18 -20.34
CA THR A 5 0.12 4.54 -21.65
C THR A 5 -1.14 3.68 -21.65
N ALA A 6 -1.76 3.55 -22.82
CA ALA A 6 -2.90 2.65 -22.98
C ALA A 6 -2.49 1.19 -22.73
N GLN A 7 -3.29 0.48 -21.93
CA GLN A 7 -3.04 -0.90 -21.55
C GLN A 7 -4.18 -1.80 -22.02
N THR A 8 -3.84 -2.94 -22.61
CA THR A 8 -4.85 -3.96 -22.91
C THR A 8 -5.30 -4.68 -21.64
N GLN A 9 -6.53 -5.19 -21.64
CA GLN A 9 -7.02 -6.00 -20.50
C GLN A 9 -6.16 -7.24 -20.25
N HIS A 10 -5.63 -7.84 -21.32
CA HIS A 10 -4.71 -8.97 -21.21
C HIS A 10 -3.44 -8.57 -20.46
N ARG A 11 -2.82 -7.47 -20.87
CA ARG A 11 -1.59 -6.98 -20.22
C ARG A 11 -1.81 -6.60 -18.75
N LEU A 12 -2.93 -5.97 -18.43
CA LEU A 12 -3.29 -5.67 -17.04
C LEU A 12 -3.49 -6.95 -16.22
N ALA A 13 -4.15 -7.98 -16.80
CA ALA A 13 -4.36 -9.25 -16.15
C ALA A 13 -3.04 -9.98 -15.84
N GLU A 14 -2.11 -9.99 -16.79
CA GLU A 14 -0.76 -10.56 -16.59
C GLU A 14 0.02 -9.84 -15.49
N LEU A 15 0.06 -8.50 -15.54
CA LEU A 15 0.81 -7.68 -14.57
C LEU A 15 0.28 -7.87 -13.15
N LEU A 16 -1.04 -7.91 -12.99
CA LEU A 16 -1.70 -8.02 -11.69
C LEU A 16 -1.87 -9.48 -11.23
N GLY A 17 -1.64 -10.45 -12.10
CA GLY A 17 -1.83 -11.87 -11.78
C GLY A 17 -3.30 -12.26 -11.56
N VAL A 18 -4.24 -11.58 -12.25
CA VAL A 18 -5.68 -11.80 -12.15
C VAL A 18 -6.28 -12.24 -13.51
N SER A 19 -7.54 -12.67 -13.52
CA SER A 19 -8.21 -13.00 -14.77
C SER A 19 -8.57 -11.76 -15.60
N GLN A 20 -8.62 -11.88 -16.94
CA GLN A 20 -9.11 -10.81 -17.81
C GLN A 20 -10.55 -10.41 -17.49
N GLN A 21 -11.36 -11.35 -17.01
CA GLN A 21 -12.72 -11.07 -16.58
C GLN A 21 -12.74 -10.13 -15.35
N ALA A 22 -11.87 -10.37 -14.38
CA ALA A 22 -11.73 -9.48 -13.22
C ALA A 22 -11.31 -8.07 -13.65
N VAL A 23 -10.31 -7.96 -14.54
CA VAL A 23 -9.91 -6.66 -15.12
C VAL A 23 -11.06 -5.99 -15.86
N SER A 24 -11.82 -6.74 -16.68
CA SER A 24 -12.95 -6.19 -17.41
C SER A 24 -14.04 -5.65 -16.50
N LEU A 25 -14.33 -6.34 -15.39
CA LEU A 25 -15.30 -5.89 -14.39
C LEU A 25 -14.80 -4.63 -13.67
N ALA A 26 -13.56 -4.61 -13.22
CA ALA A 26 -12.96 -3.46 -12.57
C ALA A 26 -12.96 -2.21 -13.47
N LEU A 27 -12.52 -2.33 -14.71
CA LEU A 27 -12.49 -1.22 -15.67
C LEU A 27 -13.87 -0.63 -15.98
N LYS A 28 -14.94 -1.43 -15.90
CA LYS A 28 -16.32 -0.94 -16.07
C LYS A 28 -16.85 -0.13 -14.89
N GLN A 29 -16.25 -0.31 -13.71
CA GLN A 29 -16.63 0.42 -12.49
C GLN A 29 -15.90 1.76 -12.39
N LEU A 30 -14.73 1.90 -13.03
CA LEU A 30 -13.94 3.13 -13.01
C LEU A 30 -14.54 4.18 -13.95
N GLN A 31 -14.76 5.39 -13.43
CA GLN A 31 -15.27 6.53 -14.18
C GLN A 31 -14.18 7.29 -14.94
N ALA A 32 -12.99 7.38 -14.33
CA ALA A 32 -11.86 8.15 -14.84
C ALA A 32 -10.99 7.39 -15.85
N VAL A 33 -11.51 6.35 -16.50
CA VAL A 33 -10.82 5.61 -17.57
C VAL A 33 -11.60 5.64 -18.85
N GLN A 34 -10.88 5.63 -19.99
CA GLN A 34 -11.48 5.55 -21.31
C GLN A 34 -10.87 4.43 -22.15
N ARG A 35 -11.68 3.88 -23.04
CA ARG A 35 -11.22 2.91 -24.03
C ARG A 35 -10.73 3.60 -25.27
N THR A 36 -9.55 3.22 -25.76
CA THR A 36 -8.94 3.65 -27.00
C THR A 36 -8.75 2.47 -27.95
N GLU A 37 -8.29 2.71 -29.17
CA GLU A 37 -7.92 1.65 -30.12
C GLU A 37 -6.74 0.78 -29.61
N HIS A 38 -5.89 1.33 -28.74
CA HIS A 38 -4.72 0.65 -28.18
C HIS A 38 -4.96 0.02 -26.81
N GLY A 39 -6.18 0.18 -26.25
CA GLY A 39 -6.52 -0.35 -24.93
C GLY A 39 -7.20 0.67 -24.02
N TRP A 40 -6.99 0.58 -22.73
CA TRP A 40 -7.56 1.45 -21.71
C TRP A 40 -6.52 2.43 -21.21
N LEU A 41 -6.94 3.67 -21.01
CA LEU A 41 -6.11 4.79 -20.55
C LEU A 41 -6.88 5.58 -19.50
N ALA A 42 -6.19 6.19 -18.54
CA ALA A 42 -6.81 7.18 -17.67
C ALA A 42 -7.26 8.39 -18.49
N ALA A 43 -8.53 8.74 -18.42
CA ALA A 43 -9.04 9.98 -19.04
C ALA A 43 -8.50 11.21 -18.32
N SER A 44 -8.39 11.12 -16.99
CA SER A 44 -7.77 12.09 -16.10
C SER A 44 -7.01 11.34 -15.00
N PRO A 45 -5.66 11.34 -14.99
CA PRO A 45 -4.89 10.68 -13.97
C PRO A 45 -5.22 11.14 -12.55
N GLY A 46 -5.43 12.45 -12.35
CA GLY A 46 -5.79 13.00 -11.04
C GLY A 46 -7.15 12.52 -10.54
N GLU A 47 -8.15 12.45 -11.43
CA GLU A 47 -9.49 11.92 -11.09
C GLU A 47 -9.42 10.42 -10.80
N LEU A 48 -8.62 9.66 -11.54
CA LEU A 48 -8.44 8.23 -11.29
C LEU A 48 -7.82 7.96 -9.91
N LEU A 49 -6.83 8.77 -9.50
CA LEU A 49 -6.25 8.69 -8.15
C LEU A 49 -7.29 9.02 -7.08
N ALA A 50 -8.07 10.08 -7.27
CA ALA A 50 -9.12 10.48 -6.34
C ALA A 50 -10.23 9.42 -6.23
N GLU A 51 -10.67 8.87 -7.36
CA GLU A 51 -11.66 7.79 -7.43
C GLU A 51 -11.16 6.55 -6.67
N PHE A 52 -9.91 6.16 -6.86
CA PHE A 52 -9.32 5.05 -6.13
C PHE A 52 -9.35 5.29 -4.62
N LEU A 53 -8.84 6.44 -4.15
CA LEU A 53 -8.77 6.74 -2.72
C LEU A 53 -10.16 6.82 -2.06
N ALA A 54 -11.15 7.32 -2.77
CA ALA A 54 -12.52 7.39 -2.27
C ALA A 54 -13.20 6.02 -2.17
N GLY A 55 -12.83 5.08 -3.05
CA GLY A 55 -13.48 3.77 -3.16
C GLY A 55 -12.69 2.60 -2.58
N TYR A 56 -11.40 2.75 -2.27
CA TYR A 56 -10.56 1.64 -1.83
C TYR A 56 -10.65 1.41 -0.31
N PRO A 57 -11.28 0.33 0.15
CA PRO A 57 -11.49 0.07 1.57
C PRO A 57 -10.24 -0.50 2.27
N GLY A 58 -9.14 -0.68 1.55
CA GLY A 58 -8.00 -1.48 1.96
C GLY A 58 -8.08 -2.93 1.49
N PRO A 59 -6.99 -3.71 1.67
CA PRO A 59 -6.88 -5.04 1.09
C PRO A 59 -7.68 -6.11 1.83
N SER A 60 -8.48 -5.77 2.85
CA SER A 60 -9.13 -6.69 3.77
C SER A 60 -8.19 -7.79 4.30
N GLY A 61 -8.67 -8.73 5.10
CA GLY A 61 -7.88 -9.82 5.64
C GLY A 61 -7.69 -9.74 7.17
N ALA A 62 -6.89 -10.67 7.72
CA ALA A 62 -6.66 -10.75 9.16
C ALA A 62 -5.62 -9.72 9.59
N VAL A 63 -5.90 -8.98 10.66
CA VAL A 63 -4.99 -7.98 11.25
C VAL A 63 -4.63 -8.39 12.67
N THR A 64 -3.37 -8.22 13.03
CA THR A 64 -2.88 -8.31 14.41
C THR A 64 -2.21 -6.99 14.78
N TYR A 65 -2.34 -6.62 16.05
CA TYR A 65 -1.84 -5.36 16.57
C TYR A 65 -0.76 -5.59 17.60
N TRP A 66 0.30 -4.82 17.51
CA TRP A 66 1.51 -4.95 18.31
C TRP A 66 1.94 -3.59 18.86
N TYR A 67 2.56 -3.63 20.01
CA TYR A 67 3.14 -2.47 20.68
C TYR A 67 4.63 -2.71 20.93
N GLY A 68 5.44 -1.71 20.60
CA GLY A 68 6.85 -1.64 20.92
C GLY A 68 7.20 -0.32 21.61
N LEU A 69 8.33 -0.26 22.30
CA LEU A 69 8.80 0.95 23.00
C LEU A 69 9.71 1.83 22.14
N ASP A 70 10.33 1.25 21.11
CA ASP A 70 11.24 1.97 20.22
C ASP A 70 10.49 2.94 19.29
N PRO A 71 11.18 3.89 18.66
CA PRO A 71 10.60 4.68 17.56
C PRO A 71 10.00 3.80 16.46
N VAL A 72 8.85 4.22 15.90
CA VAL A 72 8.06 3.40 14.96
C VAL A 72 8.87 2.87 13.78
N ILE A 73 9.79 3.66 13.23
CA ILE A 73 10.68 3.20 12.14
C ILE A 73 11.59 2.06 12.60
N ALA A 74 12.15 2.14 13.80
CA ALA A 74 12.97 1.07 14.36
C ALA A 74 12.14 -0.20 14.60
N GLN A 75 10.90 -0.05 15.09
CA GLN A 75 9.97 -1.17 15.23
C GLN A 75 9.67 -1.82 13.87
N ALA A 76 9.35 -1.04 12.82
CA ALA A 76 9.11 -1.55 11.48
C ALA A 76 10.33 -2.30 10.95
N THR A 77 11.54 -1.75 11.11
CA THR A 77 12.79 -2.39 10.69
C THR A 77 13.01 -3.72 11.41
N ALA A 78 12.89 -3.75 12.73
CA ALA A 78 13.07 -4.97 13.52
C ALA A 78 12.05 -6.07 13.13
N ALA A 79 10.79 -5.69 12.89
CA ALA A 79 9.77 -6.61 12.46
C ALA A 79 10.02 -7.15 11.03
N VAL A 80 10.49 -6.31 10.11
CA VAL A 80 10.90 -6.72 8.75
C VAL A 80 12.06 -7.71 8.82
N GLU A 81 13.09 -7.41 9.61
CA GLU A 81 14.25 -8.31 9.80
C GLU A 81 13.81 -9.66 10.35
N PHE A 82 12.97 -9.66 11.39
CA PHE A 82 12.41 -10.87 11.96
C PHE A 82 11.63 -11.68 10.92
N CYS A 83 10.71 -11.06 10.18
CA CYS A 83 9.96 -11.72 9.12
C CYS A 83 10.89 -12.34 8.08
N THR A 84 11.90 -11.58 7.62
CA THR A 84 12.88 -12.04 6.64
C THR A 84 13.66 -13.26 7.12
N GLN A 85 14.09 -13.27 8.39
CA GLN A 85 14.78 -14.42 9.01
C GLN A 85 13.88 -15.66 9.08
N GLN A 86 12.56 -15.47 9.22
CA GLN A 86 11.57 -16.56 9.22
C GLN A 86 11.11 -16.96 7.81
N GLY A 87 11.65 -16.36 6.75
CA GLY A 87 11.23 -16.59 5.37
C GLY A 87 9.80 -16.15 5.10
N ILE A 88 9.33 -15.09 5.79
CA ILE A 88 8.02 -14.48 5.61
C ILE A 88 8.19 -13.28 4.68
N SER A 89 7.40 -13.24 3.59
CA SER A 89 7.36 -12.08 2.71
C SER A 89 6.69 -10.90 3.41
N VAL A 90 7.27 -9.71 3.29
CA VAL A 90 6.77 -8.52 3.97
C VAL A 90 6.82 -7.29 3.07
N LEU A 91 5.75 -6.48 3.10
CA LEU A 91 5.70 -5.13 2.52
C LEU A 91 5.49 -4.13 3.65
N VAL A 92 6.26 -3.06 3.64
CA VAL A 92 6.06 -1.92 4.55
C VAL A 92 5.04 -0.97 3.94
N SER A 93 4.09 -0.48 4.73
CA SER A 93 3.07 0.51 4.35
C SER A 93 2.80 1.50 5.49
N GLY A 94 1.73 2.28 5.36
CA GLY A 94 1.36 3.30 6.33
C GLY A 94 2.43 4.39 6.48
N ASP A 95 2.54 4.98 7.67
CA ASP A 95 3.47 6.08 7.93
C ASP A 95 4.94 5.71 7.67
N ALA A 96 5.32 4.45 7.93
CA ALA A 96 6.70 4.01 7.71
C ALA A 96 7.11 3.99 6.22
N ALA A 97 6.21 3.59 5.33
CA ALA A 97 6.46 3.67 3.89
C ALA A 97 6.29 5.10 3.37
N ALA A 98 5.34 5.87 3.92
CA ALA A 98 5.15 7.27 3.55
C ALA A 98 6.40 8.10 3.85
N ASP A 99 7.09 7.84 4.95
CA ASP A 99 8.35 8.50 5.31
C ASP A 99 9.48 8.23 4.28
N VAL A 100 9.46 7.07 3.65
CA VAL A 100 10.40 6.75 2.55
C VAL A 100 10.01 7.45 1.25
N TYR A 101 8.71 7.49 0.92
CA TYR A 101 8.26 8.09 -0.33
C TYR A 101 8.30 9.62 -0.33
N ALA A 102 7.87 10.22 0.79
CA ALA A 102 7.74 11.66 0.95
C ALA A 102 7.76 12.01 2.45
N PRO A 103 8.94 12.15 3.06
CA PRO A 103 9.05 12.51 4.47
C PRO A 103 8.28 13.81 4.78
N TRP A 104 7.31 13.72 5.68
CA TRP A 104 6.47 14.85 6.06
C TRP A 104 6.26 14.96 7.57
N ARG A 105 5.82 13.87 8.19
CA ARG A 105 5.58 13.80 9.64
C ARG A 105 6.35 12.66 10.27
N LEU A 106 6.58 12.72 11.56
CA LEU A 106 7.11 11.59 12.30
C LEU A 106 6.10 10.44 12.26
N PRO A 107 6.51 9.23 11.84
CA PRO A 107 5.65 8.07 11.86
C PRO A 107 5.14 7.77 13.27
N THR A 108 3.83 7.62 13.41
CA THR A 108 3.17 7.31 14.67
C THR A 108 2.74 5.86 14.74
N ARG A 109 2.51 5.24 13.59
CA ARG A 109 2.14 3.83 13.44
C ARG A 109 2.75 3.27 12.17
N ALA A 110 3.17 2.01 12.22
CA ALA A 110 3.58 1.28 11.03
C ALA A 110 2.54 0.22 10.66
N LEU A 111 2.43 -0.08 9.37
CA LEU A 111 1.65 -1.18 8.83
C LEU A 111 2.58 -2.08 8.03
N LEU A 112 2.55 -3.38 8.32
CA LEU A 112 3.22 -4.40 7.53
C LEU A 112 2.17 -5.33 6.92
N TYR A 113 2.30 -5.61 5.63
CA TYR A 113 1.61 -6.70 4.98
C TYR A 113 2.50 -7.92 4.95
N THR A 114 2.00 -9.07 5.37
CA THR A 114 2.73 -10.34 5.38
C THR A 114 2.00 -11.41 4.60
N ASP A 115 2.72 -12.36 4.01
CA ASP A 115 2.11 -13.45 3.23
C ASP A 115 1.41 -14.50 4.12
N ARG A 116 1.67 -14.46 5.43
CA ARG A 116 1.06 -15.34 6.44
C ARG A 116 1.13 -14.71 7.82
N PHE A 117 0.41 -15.29 8.77
CA PHE A 117 0.46 -14.87 10.17
C PHE A 117 1.89 -14.93 10.73
N VAL A 118 2.24 -13.94 11.53
CA VAL A 118 3.48 -13.85 12.26
C VAL A 118 3.22 -13.48 13.73
N ASP A 119 3.89 -14.19 14.65
CA ASP A 119 3.88 -13.87 16.07
C ASP A 119 5.13 -13.03 16.39
N LEU A 120 4.93 -11.74 16.60
CA LEU A 120 6.03 -10.82 16.93
C LEU A 120 6.37 -10.79 18.43
N SER A 121 5.70 -11.55 19.29
CA SER A 121 6.06 -11.63 20.71
C SER A 121 7.49 -12.16 20.90
N VAL A 122 7.92 -13.06 20.04
CA VAL A 122 9.29 -13.61 20.01
C VAL A 122 10.32 -12.53 19.61
N ALA A 123 9.90 -11.52 18.85
CA ALA A 123 10.74 -10.40 18.46
C ALA A 123 10.69 -9.23 19.47
N GLY A 124 10.07 -9.43 20.64
CA GLY A 124 10.03 -8.44 21.73
C GLY A 124 8.85 -7.46 21.67
N PHE A 125 7.88 -7.70 20.79
CA PHE A 125 6.65 -6.90 20.75
C PHE A 125 5.60 -7.46 21.70
N SER A 126 4.76 -6.60 22.24
CA SER A 126 3.60 -6.99 23.05
C SER A 126 2.33 -6.95 22.20
N PRO A 127 1.41 -7.94 22.32
CA PRO A 127 0.09 -7.84 21.71
C PRO A 127 -0.62 -6.58 22.22
N ALA A 128 -1.33 -5.92 21.30
CA ALA A 128 -2.02 -4.65 21.57
C ALA A 128 -3.45 -4.68 21.03
N THR A 129 -4.21 -3.66 21.40
CA THR A 129 -5.50 -3.36 20.76
C THR A 129 -5.31 -2.44 19.56
N GLU A 130 -6.33 -2.36 18.71
CA GLU A 130 -6.35 -1.41 17.60
C GLU A 130 -6.10 0.05 18.03
N ALA A 131 -6.57 0.43 19.22
CA ALA A 131 -6.41 1.79 19.74
C ALA A 131 -4.98 2.09 20.22
N GLU A 132 -4.26 1.09 20.72
CA GLU A 132 -2.99 1.27 21.43
C GLU A 132 -1.76 0.86 20.64
N HIS A 133 -1.94 0.22 19.48
CA HIS A 133 -0.82 -0.32 18.70
C HIS A 133 0.08 0.77 18.14
N THR A 134 1.34 0.42 17.98
CA THR A 134 2.34 1.17 17.22
C THR A 134 2.70 0.49 15.91
N LEU A 135 2.40 -0.81 15.80
CA LEU A 135 2.63 -1.63 14.62
C LEU A 135 1.41 -2.53 14.36
N ALA A 136 0.85 -2.44 13.17
CA ALA A 136 -0.15 -3.39 12.68
C ALA A 136 0.49 -4.36 11.68
N VAL A 137 0.11 -5.63 11.76
CA VAL A 137 0.50 -6.65 10.77
C VAL A 137 -0.75 -7.26 10.18
N GLN A 138 -0.88 -7.16 8.87
CA GLN A 138 -2.04 -7.65 8.13
C GLN A 138 -1.64 -8.72 7.12
N VAL A 139 -2.38 -9.84 7.12
CA VAL A 139 -2.34 -10.81 6.03
C VAL A 139 -3.40 -10.40 5.02
N PRO A 140 -3.02 -9.76 3.90
CA PRO A 140 -3.99 -9.20 2.97
C PRO A 140 -4.72 -10.29 2.21
N ALA A 141 -6.04 -10.12 2.02
CA ALA A 141 -6.82 -10.99 1.15
C ALA A 141 -6.60 -10.71 -0.35
N ASP A 142 -6.09 -9.51 -0.67
CA ASP A 142 -5.81 -9.09 -2.04
C ASP A 142 -4.36 -9.45 -2.44
N PRO A 143 -4.15 -10.45 -3.32
CA PRO A 143 -2.81 -10.86 -3.73
C PRO A 143 -2.13 -9.85 -4.68
N THR A 144 -2.87 -8.86 -5.22
CA THR A 144 -2.32 -7.89 -6.16
C THR A 144 -1.34 -6.92 -5.51
N LEU A 145 -1.41 -6.76 -4.18
CA LEU A 145 -0.45 -5.93 -3.42
C LEU A 145 1.00 -6.33 -3.69
N TRP A 146 1.26 -7.64 -3.77
CA TRP A 146 2.59 -8.18 -4.00
C TRP A 146 3.11 -7.90 -5.43
N ARG A 147 2.18 -7.70 -6.39
CA ARG A 147 2.50 -7.43 -7.79
C ARG A 147 2.82 -5.97 -8.07
N THR A 148 2.31 -5.07 -7.23
CA THR A 148 2.50 -3.63 -7.35
C THR A 148 3.58 -3.08 -6.40
N ALA A 149 4.19 -3.95 -5.59
CA ALA A 149 5.22 -3.58 -4.62
C ALA A 149 6.39 -2.81 -5.26
N THR A 150 6.89 -1.83 -4.55
CA THR A 150 8.07 -1.05 -4.93
C THR A 150 9.31 -1.61 -4.24
N ILE A 151 10.37 -1.85 -5.00
CA ILE A 151 11.65 -2.29 -4.44
C ILE A 151 12.34 -1.08 -3.81
N SER A 152 12.64 -1.19 -2.52
CA SER A 152 13.40 -0.20 -1.74
C SER A 152 14.26 -0.94 -0.73
N GLU A 153 15.56 -0.71 -0.74
CA GLU A 153 16.45 -1.29 0.27
C GLU A 153 16.22 -0.66 1.65
N PRO A 154 16.12 -1.42 2.74
CA PRO A 154 16.26 -2.89 2.84
C PRO A 154 14.95 -3.68 2.72
N ALA A 155 13.81 -3.05 2.41
CA ALA A 155 12.50 -3.71 2.40
C ALA A 155 11.70 -3.40 1.14
N LEU A 156 10.74 -4.28 0.81
CA LEU A 156 9.72 -3.97 -0.17
C LEU A 156 8.69 -3.02 0.44
N LEU A 157 8.28 -2.03 -0.33
CA LEU A 157 7.22 -1.09 0.06
C LEU A 157 5.92 -1.42 -0.69
N ALA A 158 4.79 -1.23 -0.04
CA ALA A 158 3.52 -1.18 -0.73
C ALA A 158 3.53 -0.06 -1.79
N ASP A 159 2.76 -0.24 -2.86
CA ASP A 159 2.59 0.80 -3.89
C ASP A 159 2.29 2.17 -3.25
N PRO A 160 2.85 3.28 -3.77
CA PRO A 160 2.63 4.59 -3.16
C PRO A 160 1.15 5.00 -3.05
N LEU A 161 0.30 4.56 -3.96
CA LEU A 161 -1.13 4.84 -3.88
C LEU A 161 -1.82 4.03 -2.78
N ILE A 162 -1.42 2.77 -2.59
CA ILE A 162 -1.84 1.93 -1.46
C ILE A 162 -1.36 2.57 -0.15
N THR A 163 -0.10 2.98 -0.09
CA THR A 163 0.49 3.65 1.07
C THR A 163 -0.28 4.92 1.45
N ALA A 164 -0.64 5.78 0.48
CA ALA A 164 -1.46 6.96 0.72
C ALA A 164 -2.84 6.61 1.30
N GLY A 165 -3.49 5.57 0.76
CA GLY A 165 -4.75 5.05 1.30
C GLY A 165 -4.62 4.52 2.72
N ASP A 166 -3.52 3.84 3.04
CA ASP A 166 -3.23 3.32 4.38
C ASP A 166 -2.98 4.45 5.39
N VAL A 167 -2.24 5.49 5.01
CA VAL A 167 -2.04 6.68 5.82
C VAL A 167 -3.38 7.35 6.16
N LEU A 168 -4.28 7.48 5.19
CA LEU A 168 -5.63 8.03 5.42
C LEU A 168 -6.43 7.16 6.40
N ARG A 169 -6.33 5.84 6.30
CA ARG A 169 -7.04 4.90 7.19
C ARG A 169 -6.47 4.86 8.61
N THR A 170 -5.17 4.97 8.78
CA THR A 170 -4.55 5.05 10.10
C THR A 170 -4.93 6.33 10.84
N GLY A 171 -5.30 7.37 10.11
CA GLY A 171 -5.86 8.61 10.66
C GLY A 171 -4.79 9.52 11.30
N GLY A 172 -5.27 10.38 12.18
CA GLY A 172 -4.49 11.44 12.81
C GLY A 172 -4.77 12.80 12.17
N ALA A 173 -4.41 13.89 12.89
CA ALA A 173 -4.71 15.25 12.46
C ALA A 173 -4.13 15.60 11.07
N ASP A 174 -2.95 15.07 10.77
CA ASP A 174 -2.18 15.41 9.56
C ASP A 174 -2.23 14.29 8.50
N ALA A 175 -3.11 13.28 8.65
CA ALA A 175 -3.14 12.12 7.75
C ALA A 175 -3.44 12.50 6.29
N ALA A 176 -4.38 13.43 6.09
CA ALA A 176 -4.74 13.91 4.75
C ALA A 176 -3.57 14.62 4.07
N GLU A 177 -2.82 15.44 4.82
CA GLU A 177 -1.67 16.18 4.31
C GLU A 177 -0.50 15.23 4.03
N ALA A 178 -0.22 14.29 4.93
CA ALA A 178 0.81 13.26 4.71
C ALA A 178 0.50 12.39 3.47
N ALA A 179 -0.75 11.97 3.28
CA ALA A 179 -1.17 11.25 2.08
C ALA A 179 -1.01 12.09 0.82
N GLU A 180 -1.33 13.38 0.86
CA GLU A 180 -1.16 14.31 -0.28
C GLU A 180 0.30 14.45 -0.70
N HIS A 181 1.26 14.47 0.25
CA HIS A 181 2.69 14.46 -0.07
C HIS A 181 3.10 13.19 -0.82
N VAL A 182 2.62 12.01 -0.41
CA VAL A 182 2.85 10.77 -1.15
C VAL A 182 2.23 10.85 -2.55
N LEU A 183 1.00 11.33 -2.69
CA LEU A 183 0.34 11.50 -3.99
C LEU A 183 1.05 12.49 -4.91
N ALA A 184 1.65 13.53 -4.37
CA ALA A 184 2.44 14.48 -5.16
C ALA A 184 3.62 13.79 -5.86
N THR A 185 4.26 12.81 -5.21
CA THR A 185 5.33 12.03 -5.85
C THR A 185 4.84 11.19 -7.02
N ILE A 186 3.60 10.66 -6.93
CA ILE A 186 2.97 9.93 -8.04
C ILE A 186 2.70 10.88 -9.21
N ARG A 187 2.09 12.04 -8.94
CA ARG A 187 1.77 13.03 -9.97
C ARG A 187 3.00 13.55 -10.70
N GLN A 188 4.11 13.77 -9.99
CA GLN A 188 5.37 14.19 -10.60
C GLN A 188 5.93 13.13 -11.56
N ARG A 189 5.79 11.85 -11.23
CA ARG A 189 6.23 10.73 -12.11
C ARG A 189 5.37 10.59 -13.38
N VAL A 190 4.08 10.94 -13.28
CA VAL A 190 3.12 10.84 -14.39
C VAL A 190 3.14 12.08 -15.29
N ALA A 191 3.61 13.22 -14.79
CA ALA A 191 3.69 14.48 -15.54
C ALA A 191 4.99 14.63 -16.37
N LEU A 192 5.92 13.66 -16.27
CA LEU A 192 7.15 13.58 -17.06
C LEU A 192 6.96 12.67 -18.28
#